data_89172bd3e09134f79f4e3844bbc188aa
#
_entry.id   89172bd3e09134f79f4e3844bbc188aa
#
_cell.length_a   1.000
_cell.length_b   1.000
_cell.length_c   1.000
_cell.angle_alpha   90.00
_cell.angle_beta   90.00
_cell.angle_gamma   90.00
#
_symmetry.space_group_name_H-M   'P 1'
#
loop_
_entity.id
_entity.type
_entity.pdbx_description
1 polymer ?
#
loop_
_entity_poly.entity_id
_entity_poly.type
_entity_poly.pdbx_seq_one_letter_code
_entity_poly.pdbx_strand_id
1 'polypeptide(L)'
;MPGSAKCAKIQGSTKVCCMRTPYYQMRRKAASMPELLHLDATDVLVVGTGLAGISAAVSAAEAGAKITLASAGPVFSGSSFSSATWGLGMVAPESAADEEDLVQTILAVGSGAADPALVRSFVSGIYPAMQWLEDHGVALRAPDHPEEREYIPCFDHKARLWRGLGRAEFRDAMAARLQDLDVHLIEHASLARLRKADDGSIQGAIFFDETSSSFIDVPASSTILATGGTAGLFGRHIGADEDTGISHALAKDAGAHLVNLEFIQLMPAILTEMGPVIFNEKTFRYLAFEDGAASSISRNLFELRSTHGPATTRLGDAAIDLAIAEAGEKGAPARYENLPDPLPELDRTYFSWLEKRLGHPLDQSFRIALFAHASNGGIRIDRNGWTGVPGLFAAGEATGGMHGADRLGGLSSANCIVFGIRTGEAAAKTAEGVSAPLKGMAGLPSTCSPLAAKALPAIRLALDSACLAPRCEHDLVAAQSSLHLIDEAIARTALPTQDARAIFQTLEAKAALATAQEMIEAMRRRRESAGSHIRSDAD
;
A
#
# COMPACT_ATOMS: atom_id res chain seq x y z
N MET A 1 -24.96 -16.72 52.61
CA MET A 1 -24.74 -15.27 52.85
C MET A 1 -23.49 -14.83 52.10
N PRO A 2 -23.54 -13.83 51.22
CA PRO A 2 -22.49 -13.56 50.25
C PRO A 2 -21.48 -12.55 50.75
N GLY A 3 -20.21 -12.79 50.47
CA GLY A 3 -19.09 -11.88 50.65
C GLY A 3 -18.91 -10.96 49.45
N SER A 4 -18.98 -9.67 49.67
CA SER A 4 -18.84 -8.60 48.70
C SER A 4 -17.39 -8.40 48.29
N ALA A 5 -17.06 -8.56 47.03
CA ALA A 5 -15.83 -8.09 46.43
C ALA A 5 -16.04 -6.66 45.90
N LYS A 6 -15.29 -5.73 46.41
CA LYS A 6 -15.24 -4.31 46.00
C LYS A 6 -14.54 -4.19 44.65
N CYS A 7 -15.22 -3.67 43.67
CA CYS A 7 -14.67 -3.28 42.37
C CYS A 7 -13.96 -1.92 42.52
N ALA A 8 -12.67 -1.86 42.29
CA ALA A 8 -11.90 -0.61 42.25
C ALA A 8 -12.17 0.10 40.90
N LYS A 9 -12.64 1.33 40.96
CA LYS A 9 -12.80 2.23 39.81
C LYS A 9 -11.42 2.67 39.34
N ILE A 10 -11.04 2.26 38.13
CA ILE A 10 -9.99 2.93 37.37
C ILE A 10 -10.70 3.99 36.52
N GLN A 11 -10.53 5.26 36.91
CA GLN A 11 -10.87 6.40 36.06
C GLN A 11 -9.76 6.60 35.06
N GLY A 12 -10.12 6.75 33.78
CA GLY A 12 -9.21 7.13 32.70
C GLY A 12 -9.51 6.42 31.38
N SER A 13 -10.77 6.42 30.93
CA SER A 13 -11.06 6.10 29.53
C SER A 13 -11.48 7.38 28.81
N THR A 14 -10.58 7.89 27.98
CA THR A 14 -10.92 8.88 26.95
C THR A 14 -11.97 8.22 26.06
N LYS A 15 -13.18 8.71 26.10
CA LYS A 15 -14.25 8.29 25.20
C LYS A 15 -13.86 8.70 23.79
N VAL A 16 -13.41 7.74 22.97
CA VAL A 16 -13.43 7.89 21.53
C VAL A 16 -14.92 8.00 21.15
N CYS A 17 -15.34 9.22 20.85
CA CYS A 17 -16.68 9.50 20.38
C CYS A 17 -16.79 8.92 18.97
N CYS A 18 -17.43 7.75 18.83
CA CYS A 18 -17.89 7.27 17.53
C CYS A 18 -18.86 8.32 17.00
N MET A 19 -18.39 9.15 16.09
CA MET A 19 -19.25 10.07 15.34
C MET A 19 -20.17 9.22 14.46
N ARG A 20 -21.35 8.96 14.95
CA ARG A 20 -22.46 8.48 14.13
C ARG A 20 -23.04 9.68 13.40
N THR A 21 -22.69 9.84 12.13
CA THR A 21 -23.40 10.73 11.23
C THR A 21 -24.89 10.38 11.22
N PRO A 22 -25.83 11.36 11.22
CA PRO A 22 -27.28 11.12 11.38
C PRO A 22 -27.97 10.38 10.23
N TYR A 23 -27.25 9.93 9.22
CA TYR A 23 -27.84 9.39 7.97
C TYR A 23 -28.04 7.87 7.93
N TYR A 24 -27.63 7.10 8.91
CA TYR A 24 -27.69 5.63 8.82
C TYR A 24 -28.75 5.00 9.75
N GLN A 25 -30.03 5.40 9.60
CA GLN A 25 -31.16 4.57 10.02
C GLN A 25 -32.06 4.29 8.83
N MET A 26 -31.67 3.37 7.94
CA MET A 26 -32.56 2.83 6.94
C MET A 26 -32.99 1.39 7.25
N ARG A 27 -34.28 1.21 7.23
CA ARG A 27 -35.02 -0.03 7.49
C ARG A 27 -34.68 -1.11 6.45
N ARG A 28 -34.45 -2.36 6.90
CA ARG A 28 -34.48 -3.54 6.03
C ARG A 28 -35.80 -3.61 5.28
N LYS A 29 -35.79 -3.45 3.96
CA LYS A 29 -36.88 -3.76 3.04
C LYS A 29 -36.54 -4.98 2.19
N ALA A 30 -37.59 -5.73 1.83
CA ALA A 30 -37.54 -6.94 1.00
C ALA A 30 -36.90 -6.67 -0.38
N ALA A 31 -36.30 -7.70 -0.96
CA ALA A 31 -35.54 -7.72 -2.22
C ALA A 31 -36.22 -6.95 -3.36
N SER A 32 -35.85 -5.70 -3.50
CA SER A 32 -36.02 -4.89 -4.70
C SER A 32 -34.65 -4.71 -5.34
N MET A 33 -34.59 -4.38 -6.64
CA MET A 33 -33.36 -4.07 -7.41
C MET A 33 -32.27 -3.47 -6.53
N PRO A 34 -30.95 -3.73 -6.80
CA PRO A 34 -29.89 -3.14 -6.01
C PRO A 34 -30.08 -1.62 -5.98
N GLU A 35 -30.27 -1.10 -4.76
CA GLU A 35 -30.54 0.31 -4.56
C GLU A 35 -29.22 1.06 -4.80
N LEU A 36 -29.23 1.98 -5.77
CA LEU A 36 -28.13 2.90 -5.99
C LEU A 36 -28.44 4.18 -5.21
N LEU A 37 -27.69 4.38 -4.13
CA LEU A 37 -27.75 5.61 -3.35
C LEU A 37 -26.95 6.70 -4.08
N HIS A 38 -27.62 7.75 -4.53
CA HIS A 38 -26.94 8.90 -5.13
C HIS A 38 -26.61 9.91 -4.03
N LEU A 39 -25.33 10.27 -3.93
CA LEU A 39 -24.90 11.38 -3.08
C LEU A 39 -24.86 12.69 -3.87
N ASP A 40 -24.87 13.79 -3.12
CA ASP A 40 -24.63 15.11 -3.68
C ASP A 40 -23.22 15.19 -4.27
N ALA A 41 -23.08 15.93 -5.36
CA ALA A 41 -21.79 16.14 -6.00
C ALA A 41 -20.79 16.83 -5.06
N THR A 42 -19.55 16.40 -5.17
CA THR A 42 -18.40 16.97 -4.47
C THR A 42 -17.39 17.53 -5.49
N ASP A 43 -16.53 18.45 -5.08
CA ASP A 43 -15.49 18.96 -5.97
C ASP A 43 -14.40 17.90 -6.18
N VAL A 44 -13.92 17.30 -5.08
CA VAL A 44 -12.91 16.25 -5.12
C VAL A 44 -13.37 15.02 -4.34
N LEU A 45 -13.36 13.88 -5.01
CA LEU A 45 -13.51 12.57 -4.41
C LEU A 45 -12.14 11.94 -4.18
N VAL A 46 -11.81 11.61 -2.93
CA VAL A 46 -10.61 10.87 -2.59
C VAL A 46 -10.97 9.42 -2.24
N VAL A 47 -10.29 8.46 -2.87
CA VAL A 47 -10.52 7.03 -2.67
C VAL A 47 -9.33 6.41 -1.96
N GLY A 48 -9.51 6.01 -0.70
CA GLY A 48 -8.49 5.47 0.19
C GLY A 48 -8.13 6.42 1.33
N THR A 49 -7.92 5.85 2.54
CA THR A 49 -7.69 6.59 3.79
C THR A 49 -6.35 6.24 4.45
N GLY A 50 -5.37 5.79 3.65
CA GLY A 50 -3.97 5.73 4.03
C GLY A 50 -3.34 7.12 4.11
N LEU A 51 -2.02 7.20 4.37
CA LEU A 51 -1.29 8.47 4.45
C LEU A 51 -1.56 9.39 3.25
N ALA A 52 -1.53 8.85 2.02
CA ALA A 52 -1.69 9.62 0.80
C ALA A 52 -3.10 10.21 0.67
N GLY A 53 -4.14 9.40 0.90
CA GLY A 53 -5.52 9.85 0.76
C GLY A 53 -5.92 10.88 1.82
N ILE A 54 -5.52 10.67 3.07
CA ILE A 54 -5.74 11.65 4.15
C ILE A 54 -5.04 12.98 3.83
N SER A 55 -3.78 12.96 3.42
CA SER A 55 -3.04 14.18 3.07
C SER A 55 -3.66 14.88 1.86
N ALA A 56 -4.15 14.12 0.87
CA ALA A 56 -4.83 14.68 -0.30
C ALA A 56 -6.17 15.33 0.08
N ALA A 57 -6.96 14.68 0.94
CA ALA A 57 -8.25 15.21 1.39
C ALA A 57 -8.09 16.51 2.18
N VAL A 58 -7.15 16.54 3.15
CA VAL A 58 -6.87 17.75 3.93
C VAL A 58 -6.38 18.88 3.04
N SER A 59 -5.38 18.62 2.18
CA SER A 59 -4.81 19.64 1.30
C SER A 59 -5.82 20.18 0.28
N ALA A 60 -6.69 19.34 -0.28
CA ALA A 60 -7.73 19.77 -1.19
C ALA A 60 -8.81 20.61 -0.47
N ALA A 61 -9.20 20.24 0.75
CA ALA A 61 -10.16 20.99 1.54
C ALA A 61 -9.61 22.36 1.96
N GLU A 62 -8.32 22.44 2.32
CA GLU A 62 -7.63 23.71 2.63
C GLU A 62 -7.53 24.62 1.40
N ALA A 63 -7.48 24.04 0.20
CA ALA A 63 -7.58 24.79 -1.05
C ALA A 63 -9.00 25.25 -1.38
N GLY A 64 -10.00 24.98 -0.50
CA GLY A 64 -11.38 25.44 -0.59
C GLY A 64 -12.34 24.50 -1.32
N ALA A 65 -11.92 23.29 -1.68
CA ALA A 65 -12.78 22.30 -2.34
C ALA A 65 -13.67 21.56 -1.33
N LYS A 66 -14.91 21.23 -1.77
CA LYS A 66 -15.79 20.30 -1.05
C LYS A 66 -15.28 18.87 -1.28
N ILE A 67 -15.03 18.13 -0.21
CA ILE A 67 -14.39 16.80 -0.26
C ILE A 67 -15.34 15.70 0.18
N THR A 68 -15.32 14.61 -0.58
CA THR A 68 -15.77 13.29 -0.10
C THR A 68 -14.58 12.34 -0.05
N LEU A 69 -14.35 11.71 1.11
CA LEU A 69 -13.27 10.76 1.35
C LEU A 69 -13.86 9.38 1.62
N ALA A 70 -13.58 8.41 0.73
CA ALA A 70 -14.14 7.05 0.80
C ALA A 70 -13.06 6.03 1.20
N SER A 71 -13.44 5.08 2.06
CA SER A 71 -12.60 4.00 2.57
C SER A 71 -13.28 2.64 2.44
N ALA A 72 -12.55 1.63 1.98
CA ALA A 72 -13.03 0.25 1.96
C ALA A 72 -13.20 -0.34 3.38
N GLY A 73 -12.36 0.11 4.33
CA GLY A 73 -12.47 -0.21 5.75
C GLY A 73 -12.80 1.03 6.59
N PRO A 74 -12.44 1.02 7.87
CA PRO A 74 -12.48 2.23 8.71
C PRO A 74 -11.52 3.31 8.18
N VAL A 75 -11.79 4.57 8.47
CA VAL A 75 -10.83 5.65 8.22
C VAL A 75 -9.54 5.39 8.99
N PHE A 76 -8.38 5.75 8.44
CA PHE A 76 -7.05 5.39 8.94
C PHE A 76 -6.78 3.88 8.93
N SER A 77 -7.01 3.24 7.81
CA SER A 77 -6.73 1.81 7.57
C SER A 77 -5.71 1.60 6.43
N GLY A 78 -5.60 0.36 5.96
CA GLY A 78 -4.66 -0.05 4.92
C GLY A 78 -3.23 -0.24 5.41
N SER A 79 -2.29 -0.42 4.48
CA SER A 79 -0.89 -0.74 4.76
C SER A 79 -0.16 0.32 5.60
N SER A 80 -0.55 1.61 5.51
CA SER A 80 0.00 2.70 6.34
C SER A 80 -0.23 2.48 7.83
N PHE A 81 -1.34 1.83 8.21
CA PHE A 81 -1.74 1.59 9.60
C PHE A 81 -1.63 0.11 10.00
N SER A 82 -1.06 -0.74 9.14
CA SER A 82 -0.88 -2.17 9.42
C SER A 82 0.00 -2.41 10.63
N SER A 83 -0.44 -3.35 11.47
CA SER A 83 0.32 -3.82 12.62
C SER A 83 1.43 -4.81 12.26
N ALA A 84 1.47 -5.29 11.02
CA ALA A 84 2.54 -6.17 10.50
C ALA A 84 3.85 -5.42 10.26
N THR A 85 3.83 -4.09 10.16
CA THR A 85 5.01 -3.25 9.98
C THR A 85 5.36 -2.49 11.26
N TRP A 86 6.65 -2.49 11.61
CA TRP A 86 7.14 -1.91 12.86
C TRP A 86 6.96 -0.41 12.96
N GLY A 87 7.46 0.36 11.98
CA GLY A 87 7.46 1.81 12.04
C GLY A 87 7.35 2.47 10.67
N LEU A 88 7.05 3.75 10.68
CA LEU A 88 7.08 4.62 9.52
C LEU A 88 8.16 5.67 9.71
N GLY A 89 8.83 6.04 8.64
CA GLY A 89 9.84 7.10 8.65
C GLY A 89 9.84 7.86 7.34
N MET A 90 10.37 9.05 7.39
CA MET A 90 10.63 9.90 6.23
C MET A 90 12.10 10.29 6.21
N VAL A 91 12.65 10.42 5.02
CA VAL A 91 14.03 10.84 4.78
C VAL A 91 14.02 12.02 3.84
N ALA A 92 14.64 13.12 4.24
CA ALA A 92 14.77 14.34 3.44
C ALA A 92 16.23 14.74 3.26
N PRO A 93 16.54 15.53 2.21
CA PRO A 93 17.85 16.15 2.08
C PRO A 93 18.03 17.27 3.11
N GLU A 94 19.29 17.49 3.54
CA GLU A 94 19.66 18.53 4.50
C GLU A 94 20.13 19.84 3.82
N SER A 95 20.42 19.81 2.53
CA SER A 95 20.90 20.94 1.74
C SER A 95 20.63 20.76 0.26
N ALA A 96 20.81 21.80 -0.55
CA ALA A 96 20.68 21.70 -2.01
C ALA A 96 21.67 20.69 -2.64
N ALA A 97 22.89 20.59 -2.11
CA ALA A 97 23.84 19.58 -2.56
C ALA A 97 23.40 18.17 -2.20
N ASP A 98 22.78 18.00 -1.04
CA ASP A 98 22.21 16.73 -0.60
C ASP A 98 20.95 16.36 -1.38
N GLU A 99 20.17 17.35 -1.82
CA GLU A 99 19.02 17.15 -2.70
C GLU A 99 19.43 16.52 -4.03
N GLU A 100 20.46 17.07 -4.70
CA GLU A 100 20.97 16.47 -5.94
C GLU A 100 21.57 15.08 -5.72
N ASP A 101 22.31 14.89 -4.64
CA ASP A 101 22.85 13.58 -4.26
C ASP A 101 21.74 12.55 -4.01
N LEU A 102 20.65 12.91 -3.32
CA LEU A 102 19.50 12.03 -3.12
C LEU A 102 18.80 11.69 -4.43
N VAL A 103 18.64 12.65 -5.34
CA VAL A 103 18.12 12.40 -6.69
C VAL A 103 18.97 11.36 -7.42
N GLN A 104 20.30 11.54 -7.43
CA GLN A 104 21.21 10.60 -8.11
C GLN A 104 21.20 9.22 -7.44
N THR A 105 21.09 9.17 -6.11
CA THR A 105 20.99 7.92 -5.37
C THR A 105 19.70 7.17 -5.73
N ILE A 106 18.54 7.84 -5.79
CA ILE A 106 17.28 7.23 -6.20
C ILE A 106 17.38 6.69 -7.63
N LEU A 107 17.94 7.47 -8.57
CA LEU A 107 18.07 7.03 -9.97
C LEU A 107 18.99 5.81 -10.10
N ALA A 108 20.10 5.77 -9.35
CA ALA A 108 21.01 4.63 -9.33
C ALA A 108 20.35 3.38 -8.73
N VAL A 109 19.66 3.52 -7.60
CA VAL A 109 18.92 2.43 -6.93
C VAL A 109 17.75 1.95 -7.80
N GLY A 110 17.10 2.87 -8.50
CA GLY A 110 16.01 2.58 -9.45
C GLY A 110 16.44 1.86 -10.73
N SER A 111 17.76 1.63 -10.94
CA SER A 111 18.31 0.85 -12.07
C SER A 111 17.76 1.28 -13.43
N GLY A 112 17.67 2.59 -13.68
CA GLY A 112 17.17 3.17 -14.94
C GLY A 112 15.65 3.08 -15.16
N ALA A 113 14.89 2.56 -14.22
CA ALA A 113 13.43 2.43 -14.32
C ALA A 113 12.67 3.60 -13.66
N ALA A 114 13.35 4.48 -12.92
CA ALA A 114 12.75 5.68 -12.35
C ALA A 114 12.74 6.84 -13.35
N ASP A 115 11.66 7.64 -13.34
CA ASP A 115 11.54 8.87 -14.16
C ASP A 115 12.32 10.03 -13.50
N PRO A 116 13.40 10.54 -14.12
CA PRO A 116 14.24 11.56 -13.50
C PRO A 116 13.51 12.86 -13.18
N ALA A 117 12.52 13.25 -13.99
CA ALA A 117 11.76 14.47 -13.75
C ALA A 117 10.81 14.32 -12.55
N LEU A 118 10.18 13.15 -12.44
CA LEU A 118 9.32 12.82 -11.31
C LEU A 118 10.13 12.68 -10.02
N VAL A 119 11.32 12.05 -10.08
CA VAL A 119 12.25 11.92 -8.93
C VAL A 119 12.67 13.30 -8.42
N ARG A 120 13.10 14.21 -9.30
CA ARG A 120 13.47 15.59 -8.88
C ARG A 120 12.30 16.31 -8.21
N SER A 121 11.13 16.22 -8.82
CA SER A 121 9.92 16.81 -8.25
C SER A 121 9.56 16.17 -6.90
N PHE A 122 9.72 14.87 -6.74
CA PHE A 122 9.50 14.18 -5.49
C PHE A 122 10.46 14.66 -4.40
N VAL A 123 11.77 14.61 -4.65
CA VAL A 123 12.81 14.95 -3.66
C VAL A 123 12.66 16.38 -3.16
N SER A 124 12.43 17.35 -4.05
CA SER A 124 12.21 18.75 -3.65
C SER A 124 10.96 18.98 -2.78
N GLY A 125 10.04 18.01 -2.76
CA GLY A 125 8.82 18.07 -1.97
C GLY A 125 8.92 17.45 -0.58
N ILE A 126 9.99 16.68 -0.26
CA ILE A 126 10.02 15.90 0.97
C ILE A 126 10.14 16.79 2.22
N TYR A 127 11.09 17.72 2.22
CA TYR A 127 11.26 18.62 3.36
C TYR A 127 10.01 19.52 3.59
N PRO A 128 9.43 20.16 2.56
CA PRO A 128 8.14 20.85 2.71
C PRO A 128 7.01 19.96 3.24
N ALA A 129 6.96 18.67 2.84
CA ALA A 129 5.95 17.74 3.34
C ALA A 129 6.14 17.41 4.83
N MET A 130 7.39 17.32 5.32
CA MET A 130 7.67 17.18 6.75
C MET A 130 7.21 18.43 7.52
N GLN A 131 7.50 19.63 7.03
CA GLN A 131 7.03 20.88 7.63
C GLN A 131 5.50 20.95 7.66
N TRP A 132 4.84 20.57 6.54
CA TRP A 132 3.38 20.52 6.50
C TRP A 132 2.80 19.59 7.58
N LEU A 133 3.40 18.42 7.83
CA LEU A 133 2.97 17.53 8.90
C LEU A 133 3.10 18.20 10.28
N GLU A 134 4.23 18.86 10.55
CA GLU A 134 4.48 19.56 11.82
C GLU A 134 3.53 20.74 12.01
N ASP A 135 3.27 21.53 10.96
CA ASP A 135 2.31 22.65 10.97
C ASP A 135 0.87 22.17 11.24
N HIS A 136 0.56 20.91 10.91
CA HIS A 136 -0.73 20.27 11.19
C HIS A 136 -0.74 19.48 12.52
N GLY A 137 0.26 19.67 13.37
CA GLY A 137 0.31 19.08 14.71
C GLY A 137 0.79 17.64 14.76
N VAL A 138 1.35 17.09 13.67
CA VAL A 138 1.97 15.77 13.66
C VAL A 138 3.41 15.88 14.14
N ALA A 139 3.68 15.47 15.37
CA ALA A 139 5.04 15.44 15.91
C ALA A 139 5.89 14.38 15.19
N LEU A 140 6.98 14.81 14.56
CA LEU A 140 7.94 13.94 13.92
C LEU A 140 9.10 13.64 14.88
N ARG A 141 9.38 12.35 15.13
CA ARG A 141 10.42 11.93 16.06
C ARG A 141 11.81 12.00 15.41
N ALA A 142 12.74 12.72 16.03
CA ALA A 142 14.16 12.61 15.70
C ALA A 142 14.79 11.37 16.38
N PRO A 143 15.92 10.85 15.87
CA PRO A 143 16.72 9.87 16.62
C PRO A 143 17.24 10.46 17.93
N ASP A 144 17.27 9.65 19.00
CA ASP A 144 17.89 10.05 20.27
C ASP A 144 19.42 9.94 20.19
N HIS A 145 19.92 8.97 19.38
CA HIS A 145 21.35 8.65 19.20
C HIS A 145 21.75 8.65 17.71
N PRO A 146 21.73 9.83 17.02
CA PRO A 146 22.09 9.90 15.60
C PRO A 146 23.55 9.50 15.30
N GLU A 147 24.42 9.57 16.30
CA GLU A 147 25.84 9.17 16.19
C GLU A 147 26.01 7.66 15.98
N GLU A 148 25.05 6.83 16.36
CA GLU A 148 25.07 5.37 16.13
C GLU A 148 24.96 5.03 14.64
N ARG A 149 24.49 5.95 13.78
CA ARG A 149 24.33 5.80 12.34
C ARG A 149 23.35 4.69 11.90
N GLU A 150 22.52 4.20 12.80
CA GLU A 150 21.55 3.13 12.51
C GLU A 150 20.41 3.60 11.59
N TYR A 151 20.20 4.91 11.51
CA TYR A 151 19.17 5.53 10.68
C TYR A 151 19.63 5.87 9.24
N ILE A 152 20.75 5.26 8.77
CA ILE A 152 21.08 5.32 7.34
C ILE A 152 20.00 4.57 6.57
N PRO A 153 19.32 5.21 5.59
CA PRO A 153 18.23 4.57 4.87
C PRO A 153 18.68 3.31 4.13
N CYS A 154 17.78 2.33 4.00
CA CYS A 154 18.02 1.19 3.13
C CYS A 154 18.46 1.64 1.74
N PHE A 155 19.50 1.03 1.21
CA PHE A 155 20.13 1.35 -0.08
C PHE A 155 20.84 2.71 -0.17
N ASP A 156 20.90 3.49 0.89
CA ASP A 156 21.65 4.74 0.90
C ASP A 156 23.11 4.53 1.33
N HIS A 157 23.96 5.45 0.96
CA HIS A 157 25.39 5.44 1.28
C HIS A 157 25.75 6.37 2.44
N LYS A 158 24.79 7.17 2.92
CA LYS A 158 24.99 8.13 4.02
C LYS A 158 23.73 8.35 4.85
N ALA A 159 23.91 8.89 6.05
CA ALA A 159 22.83 9.43 6.85
C ALA A 159 22.26 10.71 6.21
N ARG A 160 20.95 10.91 6.33
CA ARG A 160 20.22 12.11 5.92
C ARG A 160 19.29 12.55 7.04
N LEU A 161 18.54 13.61 6.83
CA LEU A 161 17.50 14.04 7.77
C LEU A 161 16.42 12.96 7.85
N TRP A 162 16.52 12.11 8.86
CA TRP A 162 15.52 11.10 9.15
C TRP A 162 14.53 11.60 10.21
N ARG A 163 13.25 11.30 10.01
CA ARG A 163 12.19 11.55 11.00
C ARG A 163 11.24 10.35 11.07
N GLY A 164 10.95 9.90 12.29
CA GLY A 164 9.93 8.89 12.54
C GLY A 164 8.54 9.50 12.51
N LEU A 165 7.62 8.84 11.81
CA LEU A 165 6.22 9.22 11.71
C LEU A 165 5.38 8.27 12.57
N GLY A 166 4.83 8.77 13.66
CA GLY A 166 3.94 8.00 14.54
C GLY A 166 2.54 7.87 13.94
N ARG A 167 2.03 6.62 13.89
CA ARG A 167 0.68 6.36 13.34
C ARG A 167 -0.43 6.98 14.19
N ALA A 168 -0.27 6.96 15.52
CA ALA A 168 -1.23 7.54 16.44
C ALA A 168 -1.24 9.06 16.33
N GLU A 169 -0.06 9.68 16.32
CA GLU A 169 0.13 11.12 16.18
C GLU A 169 -0.46 11.63 14.87
N PHE A 170 -0.17 10.94 13.76
CA PHE A 170 -0.75 11.27 12.45
C PHE A 170 -2.28 11.14 12.47
N ARG A 171 -2.80 10.00 12.97
CA ARG A 171 -4.25 9.76 13.01
C ARG A 171 -4.96 10.83 13.83
N ASP A 172 -4.47 11.13 15.04
CA ASP A 172 -5.15 12.01 15.97
C ASP A 172 -5.15 13.46 15.46
N ALA A 173 -4.04 13.93 14.90
CA ALA A 173 -3.94 15.26 14.29
C ALA A 173 -4.82 15.38 13.03
N MET A 174 -4.74 14.41 12.12
CA MET A 174 -5.49 14.45 10.86
C MET A 174 -7.00 14.21 11.06
N ALA A 175 -7.41 13.42 12.05
CA ALA A 175 -8.83 13.26 12.37
C ALA A 175 -9.46 14.57 12.83
N ALA A 176 -8.77 15.33 13.68
CA ALA A 176 -9.21 16.66 14.08
C ALA A 176 -9.31 17.60 12.85
N ARG A 177 -8.31 17.55 11.97
CA ARG A 177 -8.28 18.42 10.79
C ARG A 177 -9.38 18.09 9.78
N LEU A 178 -9.65 16.79 9.51
CA LEU A 178 -10.77 16.36 8.65
C LEU A 178 -12.11 16.84 9.18
N GLN A 179 -12.29 16.84 10.51
CA GLN A 179 -13.49 17.35 11.16
C GLN A 179 -13.62 18.87 11.01
N ASP A 180 -12.55 19.63 11.28
CA ASP A 180 -12.53 21.09 11.18
C ASP A 180 -12.83 21.58 9.75
N LEU A 181 -12.43 20.79 8.75
CA LEU A 181 -12.63 21.08 7.32
C LEU A 181 -13.94 20.52 6.77
N ASP A 182 -14.81 19.94 7.61
CA ASP A 182 -16.11 19.36 7.24
C ASP A 182 -16.03 18.35 6.07
N VAL A 183 -14.97 17.51 6.07
CA VAL A 183 -14.78 16.46 5.06
C VAL A 183 -15.84 15.37 5.22
N HIS A 184 -16.61 15.10 4.16
CA HIS A 184 -17.59 14.03 4.16
C HIS A 184 -16.91 12.65 4.07
N LEU A 185 -17.13 11.79 5.07
CA LEU A 185 -16.51 10.46 5.19
C LEU A 185 -17.49 9.35 4.81
N ILE A 186 -17.03 8.39 3.99
CA ILE A 186 -17.75 7.16 3.65
C ILE A 186 -16.85 5.99 4.01
N GLU A 187 -17.21 5.25 5.07
CA GLU A 187 -16.48 4.08 5.54
C GLU A 187 -17.14 2.78 5.04
N HIS A 188 -16.36 1.69 4.96
CA HIS A 188 -16.82 0.37 4.52
C HIS A 188 -17.43 0.36 3.11
N ALA A 189 -16.91 1.23 2.26
CA ALA A 189 -17.32 1.41 0.88
C ALA A 189 -16.17 1.11 -0.08
N SER A 190 -16.21 -0.06 -0.69
CA SER A 190 -15.20 -0.54 -1.63
C SER A 190 -15.41 0.03 -3.02
N LEU A 191 -14.34 0.51 -3.66
CA LEU A 191 -14.39 1.04 -5.03
C LEU A 191 -14.87 -0.04 -6.00
N ALA A 192 -15.96 0.21 -6.72
CA ALA A 192 -16.52 -0.73 -7.69
C ALA A 192 -16.24 -0.30 -9.13
N ARG A 193 -16.38 0.98 -9.45
CA ARG A 193 -16.16 1.54 -10.79
C ARG A 193 -15.83 3.03 -10.75
N LEU A 194 -15.13 3.50 -11.77
CA LEU A 194 -15.05 4.93 -12.06
C LEU A 194 -16.26 5.38 -12.89
N ARG A 195 -16.78 6.58 -12.64
CA ARG A 195 -17.82 7.21 -13.44
C ARG A 195 -17.15 7.87 -14.65
N LYS A 196 -17.32 7.27 -15.82
CA LYS A 196 -16.76 7.78 -17.08
C LYS A 196 -17.84 8.50 -17.89
N ALA A 197 -17.59 9.74 -18.23
CA ALA A 197 -18.46 10.51 -19.10
C ALA A 197 -18.25 10.14 -20.59
N ASP A 198 -19.16 10.62 -21.46
CA ASP A 198 -19.11 10.32 -22.90
C ASP A 198 -17.84 10.86 -23.59
N ASP A 199 -17.25 11.92 -23.05
CA ASP A 199 -15.98 12.49 -23.53
C ASP A 199 -14.74 11.77 -23.01
N GLY A 200 -14.94 10.73 -22.20
CA GLY A 200 -13.87 9.93 -21.58
C GLY A 200 -13.34 10.48 -20.27
N SER A 201 -13.79 11.65 -19.81
CA SER A 201 -13.41 12.21 -18.51
C SER A 201 -13.99 11.38 -17.35
N ILE A 202 -13.29 11.40 -16.22
CA ILE A 202 -13.78 10.76 -14.98
C ILE A 202 -14.50 11.81 -14.13
N GLN A 203 -15.73 11.48 -13.74
CA GLN A 203 -16.64 12.36 -13.00
C GLN A 203 -17.12 11.70 -11.70
N GLY A 204 -16.21 11.11 -10.93
CA GLY A 204 -16.50 10.45 -9.67
C GLY A 204 -16.36 8.93 -9.74
N ALA A 205 -16.99 8.23 -8.80
CA ALA A 205 -16.92 6.78 -8.69
C ALA A 205 -18.19 6.16 -8.10
N ILE A 206 -18.34 4.86 -8.31
CA ILE A 206 -19.37 4.02 -7.70
C ILE A 206 -18.68 3.08 -6.71
N PHE A 207 -19.24 3.01 -5.51
CA PHE A 207 -18.77 2.16 -4.42
C PHE A 207 -19.78 1.08 -4.08
N PHE A 208 -19.32 -0.02 -3.54
CA PHE A 208 -20.16 -1.01 -2.89
C PHE A 208 -20.05 -0.82 -1.37
N ASP A 209 -21.17 -0.55 -0.71
CA ASP A 209 -21.25 -0.44 0.75
C ASP A 209 -21.44 -1.84 1.34
N GLU A 210 -20.44 -2.29 2.07
CA GLU A 210 -20.43 -3.60 2.73
C GLU A 210 -21.51 -3.71 3.81
N THR A 211 -21.89 -2.59 4.42
CA THR A 211 -22.86 -2.56 5.53
C THR A 211 -24.30 -2.73 5.05
N SER A 212 -24.68 -1.99 4.02
CA SER A 212 -26.03 -2.02 3.46
C SER A 212 -26.19 -3.04 2.33
N SER A 213 -25.07 -3.55 1.80
CA SER A 213 -25.02 -4.37 0.59
C SER A 213 -25.70 -3.68 -0.60
N SER A 214 -25.43 -2.39 -0.79
CA SER A 214 -25.94 -1.56 -1.88
C SER A 214 -24.81 -0.80 -2.56
N PHE A 215 -25.10 -0.17 -3.70
CA PHE A 215 -24.14 0.70 -4.36
C PHE A 215 -24.35 2.17 -3.97
N ILE A 216 -23.23 2.90 -3.86
CA ILE A 216 -23.23 4.35 -3.63
C ILE A 216 -22.60 5.03 -4.84
N ASP A 217 -23.31 5.96 -5.44
CA ASP A 217 -22.83 6.79 -6.54
C ASP A 217 -22.38 8.15 -6.03
N VAL A 218 -21.10 8.47 -6.23
CA VAL A 218 -20.47 9.71 -5.78
C VAL A 218 -19.99 10.50 -6.99
N PRO A 219 -20.76 11.50 -7.44
CA PRO A 219 -20.32 12.43 -8.49
C PRO A 219 -19.22 13.36 -7.98
N ALA A 220 -18.17 13.58 -8.79
CA ALA A 220 -17.09 14.50 -8.45
C ALA A 220 -16.46 15.10 -9.70
N SER A 221 -15.97 16.35 -9.62
CA SER A 221 -15.22 17.00 -10.70
C SER A 221 -13.85 16.38 -10.88
N SER A 222 -13.20 15.99 -9.78
CA SER A 222 -11.90 15.33 -9.75
C SER A 222 -11.96 14.11 -8.85
N THR A 223 -11.30 13.02 -9.24
CA THR A 223 -11.19 11.78 -8.45
C THR A 223 -9.73 11.46 -8.22
N ILE A 224 -9.33 11.27 -6.95
CA ILE A 224 -7.97 10.89 -6.55
C ILE A 224 -7.97 9.43 -6.10
N LEU A 225 -7.19 8.57 -6.77
CA LEU A 225 -6.96 7.18 -6.40
C LEU A 225 -5.76 7.11 -5.43
N ALA A 226 -6.03 6.81 -4.16
CA ALA A 226 -5.03 6.64 -3.10
C ALA A 226 -5.21 5.29 -2.37
N THR A 227 -5.50 4.25 -3.13
CA THR A 227 -5.99 2.93 -2.70
C THR A 227 -4.89 1.94 -2.32
N GLY A 228 -3.64 2.37 -2.21
CA GLY A 228 -2.51 1.47 -1.94
C GLY A 228 -2.02 0.70 -3.17
N GLY A 229 -1.18 -0.31 -2.94
CA GLY A 229 -0.49 -1.06 -3.98
C GLY A 229 -1.21 -2.33 -4.44
N THR A 230 -0.39 -3.38 -4.67
CA THR A 230 -0.87 -4.65 -5.23
C THR A 230 -0.44 -5.87 -4.40
N ALA A 231 0.15 -5.64 -3.21
CA ALA A 231 0.67 -6.74 -2.38
C ALA A 231 -0.44 -7.73 -1.96
N GLY A 232 -1.66 -7.29 -1.74
CA GLY A 232 -2.82 -8.11 -1.40
C GLY A 232 -3.26 -9.09 -2.50
N LEU A 233 -2.70 -8.99 -3.72
CA LEU A 233 -2.86 -10.00 -4.77
C LEU A 233 -2.02 -11.26 -4.53
N PHE A 234 -1.06 -11.23 -3.60
CA PHE A 234 -0.27 -12.39 -3.18
C PHE A 234 -0.91 -13.04 -1.95
N GLY A 235 -0.83 -14.35 -1.82
CA GLY A 235 -1.20 -15.05 -0.60
C GLY A 235 -0.18 -14.81 0.51
N ARG A 236 1.11 -14.71 0.13
CA ARG A 236 2.21 -14.35 1.02
C ARG A 236 2.51 -12.85 0.93
N HIS A 237 1.82 -12.04 1.72
CA HIS A 237 2.04 -10.59 1.78
C HIS A 237 2.02 -10.07 3.23
N ILE A 238 2.62 -8.89 3.44
CA ILE A 238 2.62 -8.12 4.69
C ILE A 238 2.00 -6.73 4.52
N GLY A 239 1.38 -6.47 3.37
CA GLY A 239 0.52 -5.32 3.11
C GLY A 239 -0.89 -5.52 3.65
N ALA A 240 -1.81 -4.62 3.34
CA ALA A 240 -3.22 -4.78 3.64
C ALA A 240 -3.89 -5.78 2.65
N ASP A 241 -4.87 -6.53 3.12
CA ASP A 241 -5.64 -7.48 2.29
C ASP A 241 -6.38 -6.77 1.15
N GLU A 242 -6.73 -5.51 1.34
CA GLU A 242 -7.43 -4.65 0.40
C GLU A 242 -6.53 -4.10 -0.72
N ASP A 243 -5.21 -4.25 -0.63
CA ASP A 243 -4.24 -3.81 -1.65
C ASP A 243 -4.29 -4.75 -2.89
N THR A 244 -5.49 -4.91 -3.47
CA THR A 244 -5.77 -5.84 -4.59
C THR A 244 -5.58 -5.21 -5.96
N GLY A 245 -5.09 -3.98 -6.03
CA GLY A 245 -4.82 -3.29 -7.30
C GLY A 245 -6.06 -2.92 -8.09
N ILE A 246 -7.25 -2.87 -7.49
CA ILE A 246 -8.50 -2.53 -8.19
C ILE A 246 -8.40 -1.17 -8.91
N SER A 247 -7.79 -0.18 -8.29
CA SER A 247 -7.59 1.14 -8.89
C SER A 247 -6.67 1.11 -10.12
N HIS A 248 -5.70 0.21 -10.16
CA HIS A 248 -4.79 0.04 -11.30
C HIS A 248 -5.57 -0.42 -12.54
N ALA A 249 -6.41 -1.45 -12.38
CA ALA A 249 -7.26 -1.94 -13.45
C ALA A 249 -8.25 -0.88 -13.93
N LEU A 250 -8.92 -0.18 -13.00
CA LEU A 250 -9.90 0.85 -13.34
C LEU A 250 -9.25 2.09 -13.98
N ALA A 251 -8.08 2.50 -13.52
CA ALA A 251 -7.33 3.60 -14.14
C ALA A 251 -6.88 3.25 -15.56
N LYS A 252 -6.40 2.00 -15.77
CA LYS A 252 -6.04 1.51 -17.11
C LYS A 252 -7.24 1.47 -18.05
N ASP A 253 -8.41 0.98 -17.59
CA ASP A 253 -9.66 0.98 -18.36
C ASP A 253 -10.12 2.41 -18.70
N ALA A 254 -9.85 3.37 -17.81
CA ALA A 254 -10.10 4.78 -18.08
C ALA A 254 -9.16 5.39 -19.12
N GLY A 255 -8.00 4.77 -19.39
CA GLY A 255 -6.98 5.22 -20.36
C GLY A 255 -5.66 5.67 -19.73
N ALA A 256 -5.47 5.54 -18.42
CA ALA A 256 -4.20 5.81 -17.78
C ALA A 256 -3.15 4.72 -18.10
N HIS A 257 -1.87 5.09 -17.99
CA HIS A 257 -0.76 4.16 -18.19
C HIS A 257 -0.29 3.57 -16.85
N LEU A 258 0.06 2.30 -16.86
CA LEU A 258 0.73 1.62 -15.74
C LEU A 258 2.22 1.46 -16.04
N VAL A 259 3.08 1.61 -15.02
CA VAL A 259 4.53 1.52 -15.16
C VAL A 259 5.13 0.70 -14.01
N ASN A 260 6.23 -0.01 -14.29
CA ASN A 260 7.08 -0.68 -13.31
C ASN A 260 6.37 -1.77 -12.46
N LEU A 261 5.30 -2.38 -12.96
CA LEU A 261 4.51 -3.38 -12.22
C LEU A 261 5.28 -4.66 -11.90
N GLU A 262 6.39 -4.93 -12.57
CA GLU A 262 7.30 -6.03 -12.28
C GLU A 262 8.05 -5.87 -10.97
N PHE A 263 8.15 -4.65 -10.43
CA PHE A 263 8.92 -4.33 -9.22
C PHE A 263 8.05 -4.38 -7.96
N ILE A 264 7.82 -5.59 -7.48
CA ILE A 264 7.23 -5.85 -6.15
C ILE A 264 8.38 -6.07 -5.19
N GLN A 265 8.45 -5.28 -4.13
CA GLN A 265 9.41 -5.48 -3.05
C GLN A 265 9.07 -6.74 -2.29
N LEU A 266 10.01 -7.66 -2.24
CA LEU A 266 9.93 -8.88 -1.45
C LEU A 266 10.74 -8.68 -0.18
N MET A 267 10.08 -8.79 0.98
CA MET A 267 10.69 -8.59 2.29
C MET A 267 10.71 -9.89 3.07
N PRO A 268 11.81 -10.19 3.77
CA PRO A 268 11.77 -11.19 4.82
C PRO A 268 10.77 -10.79 5.90
N ALA A 269 9.99 -11.75 6.36
CA ALA A 269 9.05 -11.57 7.45
C ALA A 269 9.16 -12.73 8.45
N ILE A 270 8.99 -12.43 9.72
CA ILE A 270 8.95 -13.41 10.80
C ILE A 270 7.52 -13.93 10.92
N LEU A 271 7.37 -15.25 10.95
CA LEU A 271 6.11 -15.91 11.17
C LEU A 271 5.76 -15.90 12.65
N THR A 272 4.61 -15.31 13.02
CA THR A 272 4.10 -15.29 14.39
C THR A 272 2.70 -15.91 14.44
N GLU A 273 2.21 -16.22 15.63
CA GLU A 273 0.84 -16.72 15.82
C GLU A 273 -0.24 -15.72 15.36
N MET A 274 0.09 -14.42 15.36
CA MET A 274 -0.81 -13.35 14.93
C MET A 274 -0.65 -12.98 13.44
N GLY A 275 0.11 -13.75 12.68
CA GLY A 275 0.44 -13.50 11.27
C GLY A 275 1.89 -13.03 11.08
N PRO A 276 2.32 -12.89 9.81
CA PRO A 276 3.68 -12.46 9.48
C PRO A 276 3.92 -11.01 9.91
N VAL A 277 5.13 -10.73 10.40
CA VAL A 277 5.57 -9.37 10.73
C VAL A 277 6.91 -9.06 10.05
N ILE A 278 7.11 -7.80 9.68
CA ILE A 278 8.30 -7.38 8.96
C ILE A 278 9.57 -7.68 9.74
N PHE A 279 10.57 -8.22 9.05
CA PHE A 279 11.91 -8.38 9.56
C PHE A 279 12.70 -7.07 9.32
N ASN A 280 13.35 -6.55 10.37
CA ASN A 280 14.21 -5.38 10.23
C ASN A 280 15.58 -5.81 9.68
N GLU A 281 15.94 -5.28 8.53
CA GLU A 281 17.18 -5.61 7.83
C GLU A 281 18.43 -5.38 8.68
N LYS A 282 18.48 -4.36 9.53
CA LYS A 282 19.64 -4.07 10.37
C LYS A 282 20.00 -5.26 11.28
N THR A 283 19.01 -6.09 11.60
CA THR A 283 19.21 -7.23 12.49
C THR A 283 19.73 -8.49 11.79
N PHE A 284 19.90 -8.50 10.45
CA PHE A 284 20.55 -9.61 9.75
C PHE A 284 21.95 -9.91 10.30
N ARG A 285 22.70 -8.90 10.73
CA ARG A 285 24.03 -9.05 11.33
C ARG A 285 24.05 -9.92 12.59
N TYR A 286 22.91 -10.10 13.24
CA TYR A 286 22.77 -10.95 14.43
C TYR A 286 22.05 -12.27 14.15
N LEU A 287 21.57 -12.48 12.91
CA LEU A 287 20.78 -13.64 12.56
C LEU A 287 21.64 -14.87 12.35
N ALA A 288 21.21 -16.01 12.87
CA ALA A 288 21.77 -17.32 12.58
C ALA A 288 20.65 -18.26 12.13
N PHE A 289 20.81 -18.87 10.95
CA PHE A 289 19.92 -19.91 10.48
C PHE A 289 20.33 -21.27 11.10
N GLU A 290 19.34 -22.04 11.56
CA GLU A 290 19.59 -23.30 12.27
C GLU A 290 19.77 -24.49 11.32
N ASP A 291 19.12 -24.45 10.14
CA ASP A 291 19.22 -25.49 9.11
C ASP A 291 19.01 -24.92 7.68
N GLY A 292 19.04 -25.82 6.69
CA GLY A 292 18.78 -25.49 5.29
C GLY A 292 19.93 -24.78 4.57
N ALA A 293 19.68 -24.31 3.35
CA ALA A 293 20.68 -23.67 2.50
C ALA A 293 21.26 -22.39 3.15
N ALA A 294 20.44 -21.65 3.90
CA ALA A 294 20.84 -20.42 4.55
C ALA A 294 21.91 -20.62 5.66
N SER A 295 21.93 -21.79 6.33
CA SER A 295 22.90 -22.08 7.41
C SER A 295 24.35 -22.20 6.92
N SER A 296 24.56 -22.43 5.63
CA SER A 296 25.89 -22.55 5.00
C SER A 296 26.43 -21.24 4.42
N ILE A 297 25.65 -20.15 4.48
CA ILE A 297 26.02 -18.85 3.89
C ILE A 297 27.10 -18.17 4.73
N SER A 298 28.09 -17.58 4.05
CA SER A 298 29.18 -16.84 4.69
C SER A 298 28.66 -15.66 5.53
N ARG A 299 29.20 -15.51 6.74
CA ARG A 299 28.84 -14.43 7.68
C ARG A 299 28.98 -13.03 7.08
N ASN A 300 29.95 -12.81 6.21
CA ASN A 300 30.17 -11.50 5.57
C ASN A 300 28.97 -11.04 4.70
N LEU A 301 28.18 -11.97 4.16
CA LEU A 301 26.99 -11.61 3.39
C LEU A 301 25.87 -11.08 4.28
N PHE A 302 25.78 -11.50 5.54
CA PHE A 302 24.79 -10.98 6.49
C PHE A 302 25.05 -9.52 6.86
N GLU A 303 26.33 -9.10 6.95
CA GLU A 303 26.69 -7.69 7.13
C GLU A 303 26.23 -6.84 5.93
N LEU A 304 26.50 -7.31 4.70
CA LEU A 304 26.02 -6.65 3.50
C LEU A 304 24.47 -6.61 3.46
N ARG A 305 23.82 -7.75 3.75
CA ARG A 305 22.37 -7.88 3.75
C ARG A 305 21.69 -6.97 4.79
N SER A 306 22.40 -6.57 5.84
CA SER A 306 21.88 -5.63 6.84
C SER A 306 21.81 -4.18 6.37
N THR A 307 22.22 -3.87 5.14
CA THR A 307 22.18 -2.52 4.56
C THR A 307 20.88 -2.20 3.80
N HIS A 308 20.01 -3.19 3.57
CA HIS A 308 18.79 -3.02 2.81
C HIS A 308 17.67 -3.97 3.23
N GLY A 309 16.41 -3.50 3.11
CA GLY A 309 15.22 -4.26 3.51
C GLY A 309 14.77 -5.28 2.47
N PRO A 310 14.40 -4.88 1.25
CA PRO A 310 13.91 -5.79 0.22
C PRO A 310 15.00 -6.69 -0.35
N ALA A 311 14.60 -7.89 -0.83
CA ALA A 311 15.44 -8.74 -1.66
C ALA A 311 15.80 -8.02 -2.97
N THR A 312 17.08 -8.08 -3.37
CA THR A 312 17.58 -7.39 -4.58
C THR A 312 18.71 -8.17 -5.25
N THR A 313 18.82 -7.99 -6.57
CA THR A 313 19.99 -8.50 -7.33
C THR A 313 21.13 -7.50 -7.40
N ARG A 314 20.92 -6.26 -6.93
CA ARG A 314 21.88 -5.16 -7.10
C ARG A 314 23.13 -5.27 -6.25
N LEU A 315 23.08 -5.93 -5.09
CA LEU A 315 24.15 -5.90 -4.08
C LEU A 315 24.95 -7.22 -3.91
N GLY A 316 24.62 -8.27 -4.64
CA GLY A 316 25.40 -9.51 -4.62
C GLY A 316 25.16 -10.44 -3.42
N ASP A 317 24.20 -10.15 -2.56
CA ASP A 317 23.82 -10.93 -1.36
C ASP A 317 22.45 -11.63 -1.51
N ALA A 318 21.87 -11.61 -2.71
CA ALA A 318 20.60 -12.27 -3.03
C ALA A 318 20.55 -13.76 -2.62
N ALA A 319 21.71 -14.40 -2.44
CA ALA A 319 21.81 -15.79 -1.98
C ALA A 319 21.10 -16.01 -0.63
N ILE A 320 21.08 -15.00 0.27
CA ILE A 320 20.35 -15.09 1.55
C ILE A 320 18.85 -15.12 1.30
N ASP A 321 18.34 -14.20 0.48
CA ASP A 321 16.92 -14.12 0.17
C ASP A 321 16.42 -15.34 -0.61
N LEU A 322 17.24 -15.86 -1.54
CA LEU A 322 16.94 -17.08 -2.28
C LEU A 322 16.88 -18.31 -1.37
N ALA A 323 17.80 -18.41 -0.40
CA ALA A 323 17.77 -19.48 0.58
C ALA A 323 16.56 -19.38 1.52
N ILE A 324 16.13 -18.17 1.88
CA ILE A 324 14.86 -17.96 2.61
C ILE A 324 13.67 -18.36 1.73
N ALA A 325 13.68 -17.99 0.44
CA ALA A 325 12.62 -18.33 -0.51
C ALA A 325 12.47 -19.85 -0.71
N GLU A 326 13.59 -20.59 -0.75
CA GLU A 326 13.62 -22.06 -0.88
C GLU A 326 12.91 -22.75 0.29
N ALA A 327 12.92 -22.18 1.50
CA ALA A 327 12.18 -22.70 2.65
C ALA A 327 10.65 -22.57 2.51
N GLY A 328 10.16 -21.80 1.53
CA GLY A 328 8.75 -21.65 1.17
C GLY A 328 7.89 -21.09 2.31
N GLU A 329 6.62 -21.51 2.36
CA GLU A 329 5.65 -21.02 3.36
C GLU A 329 6.01 -21.37 4.80
N LYS A 330 6.73 -22.46 5.00
CA LYS A 330 7.14 -22.90 6.35
C LYS A 330 8.21 -21.99 6.95
N GLY A 331 8.92 -21.24 6.10
CA GLY A 331 10.02 -20.38 6.47
C GLY A 331 11.26 -21.14 6.97
N ALA A 332 12.42 -20.50 6.90
CA ALA A 332 13.68 -20.98 7.42
C ALA A 332 13.74 -20.77 8.95
N PRO A 333 14.13 -21.78 9.75
CA PRO A 333 14.31 -21.62 11.19
C PRO A 333 15.56 -20.79 11.47
N ALA A 334 15.42 -19.82 12.36
CA ALA A 334 16.48 -18.88 12.69
C ALA A 334 16.33 -18.38 14.14
N ARG A 335 17.43 -17.85 14.68
CA ARG A 335 17.45 -17.17 15.97
C ARG A 335 18.43 -16.00 15.94
N TYR A 336 18.34 -15.11 16.91
CA TYR A 336 19.34 -14.07 17.11
C TYR A 336 20.47 -14.58 17.98
N GLU A 337 21.71 -14.23 17.61
CA GLU A 337 22.93 -14.57 18.34
C GLU A 337 23.85 -13.35 18.47
N ASN A 338 24.64 -13.33 19.53
CA ASN A 338 25.68 -12.32 19.75
C ASN A 338 25.16 -10.89 19.70
N LEU A 339 23.98 -10.65 20.30
CA LEU A 339 23.44 -9.30 20.43
C LEU A 339 24.39 -8.42 21.26
N PRO A 340 24.68 -7.19 20.83
CA PRO A 340 25.51 -6.28 21.61
C PRO A 340 24.78 -5.80 22.87
N ASP A 341 25.56 -5.45 23.89
CA ASP A 341 25.05 -4.84 25.11
C ASP A 341 25.92 -3.59 25.43
N PRO A 342 25.37 -2.37 25.35
CA PRO A 342 23.97 -2.07 25.02
C PRO A 342 23.63 -2.25 23.52
N LEU A 343 22.36 -2.52 23.25
CA LEU A 343 21.81 -2.50 21.88
C LEU A 343 21.74 -1.06 21.34
N PRO A 344 22.05 -0.84 20.04
CA PRO A 344 21.75 0.42 19.37
C PRO A 344 20.26 0.84 19.51
N GLU A 345 19.98 2.14 19.45
CA GLU A 345 18.64 2.69 19.66
C GLU A 345 17.60 2.03 18.75
N LEU A 346 17.89 1.94 17.46
CA LEU A 346 16.96 1.38 16.47
C LEU A 346 16.69 -0.10 16.74
N ASP A 347 17.74 -0.88 16.98
CA ASP A 347 17.63 -2.32 17.26
C ASP A 347 16.86 -2.57 18.56
N ARG A 348 17.16 -1.81 19.63
CA ARG A 348 16.45 -1.88 20.91
C ARG A 348 14.95 -1.62 20.74
N THR A 349 14.59 -0.61 19.95
CA THR A 349 13.18 -0.26 19.70
C THR A 349 12.49 -1.35 18.90
N TYR A 350 13.14 -1.87 17.87
CA TYR A 350 12.61 -2.97 17.06
C TYR A 350 12.44 -4.25 17.88
N PHE A 351 13.46 -4.67 18.62
CA PHE A 351 13.41 -5.90 19.42
C PHE A 351 12.35 -5.83 20.51
N SER A 352 12.18 -4.68 21.18
CA SER A 352 11.09 -4.49 22.16
C SER A 352 9.70 -4.63 21.54
N TRP A 353 9.53 -4.23 20.27
CA TRP A 353 8.29 -4.45 19.53
C TRP A 353 8.17 -5.91 19.08
N LEU A 354 9.25 -6.53 18.60
CA LEU A 354 9.25 -7.90 18.08
C LEU A 354 8.93 -8.94 19.17
N GLU A 355 9.52 -8.83 20.37
CA GLU A 355 9.24 -9.73 21.50
C GLU A 355 7.75 -9.77 21.86
N LYS A 356 7.07 -8.60 21.79
CA LYS A 356 5.62 -8.53 22.02
C LYS A 356 4.83 -9.25 20.93
N ARG A 357 5.36 -9.33 19.70
CA ARG A 357 4.75 -10.03 18.57
C ARG A 357 5.03 -11.53 18.59
N LEU A 358 6.22 -11.91 18.98
CA LEU A 358 6.61 -13.32 19.13
C LEU A 358 5.92 -13.98 20.34
N GLY A 359 5.70 -13.23 21.41
CA GLY A 359 5.22 -13.75 22.69
C GLY A 359 6.27 -14.54 23.48
N HIS A 360 7.55 -14.50 23.04
CA HIS A 360 8.68 -15.15 23.68
C HIS A 360 9.97 -14.33 23.48
N PRO A 361 11.04 -14.58 24.28
CA PRO A 361 12.34 -13.92 24.13
C PRO A 361 12.99 -14.17 22.77
N LEU A 362 13.90 -13.23 22.38
CA LEU A 362 14.60 -13.23 21.09
C LEU A 362 15.63 -14.37 20.92
N ASP A 363 16.08 -14.98 22.00
CA ASP A 363 17.05 -16.10 22.01
C ASP A 363 16.39 -17.45 21.63
N GLN A 364 15.05 -17.47 21.52
CA GLN A 364 14.33 -18.63 21.02
C GLN A 364 14.22 -18.60 19.50
N SER A 365 14.09 -19.81 18.91
CA SER A 365 13.94 -19.98 17.48
C SER A 365 12.61 -19.40 16.98
N PHE A 366 12.67 -18.76 15.83
CA PHE A 366 11.52 -18.31 15.05
C PHE A 366 11.69 -18.73 13.57
N ARG A 367 10.68 -18.46 12.75
CA ARG A 367 10.77 -18.76 11.32
C ARG A 367 10.67 -17.49 10.50
N ILE A 368 11.51 -17.42 9.44
CA ILE A 368 11.55 -16.30 8.51
C ILE A 368 11.24 -16.78 7.09
N ALA A 369 10.36 -16.10 6.39
CA ALA A 369 10.00 -16.40 5.01
C ALA A 369 9.91 -15.12 4.18
N LEU A 370 9.88 -15.26 2.84
CA LEU A 370 9.84 -14.14 1.93
C LEU A 370 8.38 -13.81 1.57
N PHE A 371 8.02 -12.54 1.71
CA PHE A 371 6.67 -12.01 1.49
C PHE A 371 6.66 -10.82 0.52
N ALA A 372 5.60 -10.68 -0.26
CA ALA A 372 5.31 -9.45 -0.99
C ALA A 372 4.99 -8.33 0.02
N HIS A 373 5.64 -7.17 -0.15
CA HIS A 373 5.53 -6.08 0.81
C HIS A 373 4.93 -4.82 0.19
N ALA A 374 5.54 -4.29 -0.87
CA ALA A 374 5.14 -3.03 -1.45
C ALA A 374 5.39 -2.99 -2.97
N SER A 375 4.59 -2.19 -3.65
CA SER A 375 4.72 -1.93 -5.08
C SER A 375 5.60 -0.72 -5.35
N ASN A 376 6.62 -0.86 -6.21
CA ASN A 376 7.38 0.29 -6.74
C ASN A 376 6.76 0.83 -8.03
N GLY A 377 5.93 0.03 -8.67
CA GLY A 377 5.15 0.38 -9.85
C GLY A 377 3.70 0.70 -9.53
N GLY A 378 2.98 1.22 -10.53
CA GLY A 378 1.58 1.58 -10.40
C GLY A 378 1.12 2.51 -11.52
N ILE A 379 0.12 3.33 -11.24
CA ILE A 379 -0.42 4.32 -12.16
C ILE A 379 0.64 5.40 -12.41
N ARG A 380 0.95 5.64 -13.70
CA ARG A 380 1.85 6.73 -14.09
C ARG A 380 1.20 8.07 -13.80
N ILE A 381 1.94 8.97 -13.16
CA ILE A 381 1.49 10.33 -12.82
C ILE A 381 2.49 11.37 -13.32
N ASP A 382 2.04 12.60 -13.43
CA ASP A 382 2.90 13.76 -13.51
C ASP A 382 3.29 14.29 -12.10
N ARG A 383 4.03 15.39 -12.06
CA ARG A 383 4.46 16.04 -10.81
C ARG A 383 3.32 16.51 -9.88
N ASN A 384 2.11 16.60 -10.39
CA ASN A 384 0.90 17.04 -9.68
C ASN A 384 -0.08 15.88 -9.41
N GLY A 385 0.32 14.63 -9.67
CA GLY A 385 -0.52 13.46 -9.48
C GLY A 385 -1.53 13.20 -10.60
N TRP A 386 -1.51 13.95 -11.71
CA TRP A 386 -2.42 13.75 -12.82
C TRP A 386 -2.02 12.50 -13.63
N THR A 387 -3.01 11.67 -13.96
CA THR A 387 -2.79 10.37 -14.64
C THR A 387 -2.73 10.45 -16.17
N GLY A 388 -2.98 11.62 -16.76
CA GLY A 388 -3.19 11.80 -18.19
C GLY A 388 -4.66 11.69 -18.61
N VAL A 389 -5.56 11.26 -17.72
CA VAL A 389 -7.00 11.15 -17.95
C VAL A 389 -7.70 12.34 -17.31
N PRO A 390 -8.54 13.10 -18.05
CA PRO A 390 -9.28 14.22 -17.48
C PRO A 390 -10.13 13.81 -16.28
N GLY A 391 -10.04 14.58 -15.18
CA GLY A 391 -10.74 14.31 -13.93
C GLY A 391 -10.17 13.18 -13.07
N LEU A 392 -9.06 12.53 -13.49
CA LEU A 392 -8.46 11.42 -12.75
C LEU A 392 -7.03 11.72 -12.30
N PHE A 393 -6.82 11.59 -11.00
CA PHE A 393 -5.53 11.75 -10.30
C PHE A 393 -5.19 10.49 -9.51
N ALA A 394 -3.93 10.35 -9.09
CA ALA A 394 -3.51 9.28 -8.18
C ALA A 394 -2.38 9.74 -7.26
N ALA A 395 -2.28 9.14 -6.06
CA ALA A 395 -1.26 9.45 -5.07
C ALA A 395 -0.84 8.22 -4.25
N GLY A 396 0.35 8.28 -3.65
CA GLY A 396 0.88 7.24 -2.79
C GLY A 396 1.29 5.97 -3.53
N GLU A 397 1.16 4.82 -2.89
CA GLU A 397 1.63 3.53 -3.45
C GLU A 397 0.80 3.05 -4.65
N ALA A 398 -0.37 3.62 -4.91
CA ALA A 398 -1.11 3.37 -6.15
C ALA A 398 -0.36 3.87 -7.40
N THR A 399 0.68 4.69 -7.24
CA THR A 399 1.43 5.34 -8.31
C THR A 399 2.80 4.71 -8.55
N GLY A 400 3.31 4.84 -9.77
CA GLY A 400 4.65 4.36 -10.15
C GLY A 400 5.49 5.43 -10.84
N GLY A 401 6.78 5.09 -11.04
CA GLY A 401 7.72 5.91 -11.80
C GLY A 401 8.75 6.66 -10.95
N MET A 402 8.54 6.88 -9.64
CA MET A 402 9.49 7.61 -8.80
C MET A 402 10.55 6.73 -8.13
N HIS A 403 10.32 5.43 -8.00
CA HIS A 403 11.25 4.53 -7.28
C HIS A 403 12.10 3.67 -8.23
N GLY A 404 11.52 3.16 -9.31
CA GLY A 404 12.19 2.21 -10.19
C GLY A 404 12.30 0.82 -9.57
N ALA A 405 13.42 0.13 -9.83
CA ALA A 405 13.60 -1.29 -9.47
C ALA A 405 13.70 -1.56 -7.96
N ASP A 406 14.36 -0.65 -7.24
CA ASP A 406 14.45 -0.68 -5.77
C ASP A 406 14.07 0.69 -5.20
N ARG A 407 13.67 0.72 -3.93
CA ARG A 407 13.23 1.95 -3.24
C ARG A 407 14.03 2.16 -1.96
N LEU A 408 14.60 3.36 -1.80
CA LEU A 408 15.27 3.75 -0.56
C LEU A 408 14.31 3.72 0.63
N GLY A 409 14.85 3.36 1.80
CA GLY A 409 14.11 3.44 3.06
C GLY A 409 13.59 4.84 3.37
N GLY A 410 12.42 4.93 4.00
CA GLY A 410 11.78 6.21 4.34
C GLY A 410 11.07 6.92 3.18
N LEU A 411 11.31 6.54 1.92
CA LEU A 411 10.70 7.22 0.77
C LEU A 411 9.26 6.75 0.46
N SER A 412 8.78 5.65 1.03
CA SER A 412 7.37 5.25 0.88
C SER A 412 6.43 6.23 1.55
N SER A 413 6.67 6.52 2.84
CA SER A 413 5.89 7.50 3.59
C SER A 413 6.03 8.91 2.98
N ALA A 414 7.25 9.28 2.57
CA ALA A 414 7.49 10.55 1.89
C ALA A 414 6.69 10.67 0.59
N ASN A 415 6.65 9.61 -0.23
CA ASN A 415 5.83 9.55 -1.45
C ASN A 415 4.34 9.80 -1.14
N CYS A 416 3.81 9.11 -0.12
CA CYS A 416 2.41 9.28 0.27
C CYS A 416 2.08 10.72 0.66
N ILE A 417 2.92 11.37 1.45
CA ILE A 417 2.66 12.74 1.93
C ILE A 417 2.89 13.76 0.80
N VAL A 418 4.02 13.70 0.10
CA VAL A 418 4.37 14.64 -0.99
C VAL A 418 3.32 14.65 -2.08
N PHE A 419 3.00 13.46 -2.62
CA PHE A 419 2.02 13.38 -3.70
C PHE A 419 0.59 13.46 -3.17
N GLY A 420 0.31 13.10 -1.92
CA GLY A 420 -0.98 13.38 -1.29
C GLY A 420 -1.28 14.88 -1.32
N ILE A 421 -0.41 15.71 -0.77
CA ILE A 421 -0.55 17.17 -0.73
C ILE A 421 -0.70 17.75 -2.13
N ARG A 422 0.27 17.48 -3.02
CA ARG A 422 0.27 18.05 -4.39
C ARG A 422 -0.94 17.65 -5.21
N THR A 423 -1.33 16.40 -5.10
CA THR A 423 -2.50 15.87 -5.84
C THR A 423 -3.78 16.48 -5.32
N GLY A 424 -3.91 16.65 -3.98
CA GLY A 424 -5.04 17.34 -3.37
C GLY A 424 -5.21 18.77 -3.88
N GLU A 425 -4.12 19.56 -3.82
CA GLU A 425 -4.11 20.93 -4.35
C GLU A 425 -4.42 21.00 -5.85
N ALA A 426 -3.85 20.09 -6.65
CA ALA A 426 -4.06 20.09 -8.10
C ALA A 426 -5.49 19.71 -8.45
N ALA A 427 -6.05 18.69 -7.79
CA ALA A 427 -7.42 18.26 -7.98
C ALA A 427 -8.43 19.35 -7.60
N ALA A 428 -8.20 20.08 -6.50
CA ALA A 428 -9.03 21.19 -6.09
C ALA A 428 -9.03 22.33 -7.13
N LYS A 429 -7.86 22.68 -7.66
CA LYS A 429 -7.72 23.72 -8.70
C LYS A 429 -8.43 23.37 -10.02
N THR A 430 -8.55 22.07 -10.33
CA THR A 430 -9.20 21.59 -11.56
C THR A 430 -10.70 21.33 -11.39
N ALA A 431 -11.22 21.40 -10.18
CA ALA A 431 -12.61 21.08 -9.84
C ALA A 431 -13.63 22.13 -10.29
N GLU A 432 -13.39 22.93 -11.31
CA GLU A 432 -14.33 23.92 -11.84
C GLU A 432 -15.52 23.24 -12.54
N GLY A 433 -16.63 23.11 -11.80
CA GLY A 433 -17.96 22.88 -12.34
C GLY A 433 -18.32 21.45 -12.75
N VAL A 434 -18.86 20.65 -11.83
CA VAL A 434 -19.52 19.38 -12.18
C VAL A 434 -20.80 19.65 -12.93
N SER A 435 -20.89 19.19 -14.17
CA SER A 435 -22.13 19.10 -14.92
C SER A 435 -23.08 18.08 -14.27
N ALA A 436 -24.37 18.26 -14.48
CA ALA A 436 -25.49 17.56 -13.88
C ALA A 436 -25.28 16.05 -13.62
N PRO A 437 -25.95 15.46 -12.60
CA PRO A 437 -25.80 14.05 -12.24
C PRO A 437 -26.07 13.15 -13.45
N LEU A 438 -25.18 12.17 -13.67
CA LEU A 438 -25.38 11.16 -14.71
C LEU A 438 -26.67 10.41 -14.43
N LYS A 439 -27.57 10.32 -15.42
CA LYS A 439 -28.83 9.62 -15.28
C LYS A 439 -28.66 8.11 -15.38
N GLY A 440 -29.14 7.38 -14.38
CA GLY A 440 -29.30 5.93 -14.41
C GLY A 440 -28.09 5.13 -13.89
N MET A 441 -28.29 3.82 -13.70
CA MET A 441 -27.23 2.84 -13.36
C MET A 441 -26.31 2.55 -14.56
N ALA A 442 -25.95 3.58 -15.35
CA ALA A 442 -25.09 3.40 -16.52
C ALA A 442 -23.74 2.83 -16.06
N GLY A 443 -23.52 1.56 -16.34
CA GLY A 443 -22.23 0.92 -16.18
C GLY A 443 -22.11 -0.18 -15.11
N LEU A 444 -23.09 -0.47 -14.26
CA LEU A 444 -23.08 -1.69 -13.45
C LEU A 444 -23.56 -2.88 -14.30
N PRO A 445 -22.85 -4.03 -14.24
CA PRO A 445 -23.33 -5.22 -14.95
C PRO A 445 -24.62 -5.76 -14.30
N SER A 446 -25.49 -6.33 -15.13
CA SER A 446 -26.68 -7.04 -14.69
C SER A 446 -26.45 -8.55 -14.53
N THR A 447 -25.19 -8.97 -14.57
CA THR A 447 -24.77 -10.37 -14.45
C THR A 447 -23.67 -10.51 -13.41
N CYS A 448 -23.64 -11.64 -12.73
CA CYS A 448 -22.55 -12.05 -11.85
C CYS A 448 -22.12 -13.48 -12.15
N SER A 449 -20.91 -13.84 -11.71
CA SER A 449 -20.44 -15.22 -11.73
C SER A 449 -20.39 -15.77 -10.30
N PRO A 450 -20.93 -16.98 -10.07
CA PRO A 450 -20.80 -17.65 -8.78
C PRO A 450 -19.35 -18.04 -8.45
N LEU A 451 -18.45 -17.98 -9.43
CA LEU A 451 -17.02 -18.25 -9.25
C LEU A 451 -16.23 -17.01 -8.80
N ALA A 452 -16.80 -15.81 -8.91
CA ALA A 452 -16.11 -14.56 -8.61
C ALA A 452 -15.56 -14.51 -7.17
N ALA A 453 -16.34 -14.95 -6.18
CA ALA A 453 -15.90 -15.01 -4.78
C ALA A 453 -14.69 -15.92 -4.53
N LYS A 454 -14.37 -16.83 -5.46
CA LYS A 454 -13.21 -17.75 -5.39
C LYS A 454 -12.01 -17.25 -6.21
N ALA A 455 -12.15 -16.15 -6.94
CA ALA A 455 -11.11 -15.66 -7.85
C ALA A 455 -9.87 -15.17 -7.09
N LEU A 456 -10.03 -14.35 -6.06
CA LEU A 456 -8.90 -13.78 -5.32
C LEU A 456 -8.00 -14.86 -4.68
N PRO A 457 -8.51 -15.90 -3.98
CA PRO A 457 -7.68 -17.01 -3.52
C PRO A 457 -6.92 -17.73 -4.66
N ALA A 458 -7.55 -17.91 -5.82
CA ALA A 458 -6.90 -18.55 -6.96
C ALA A 458 -5.82 -17.65 -7.61
N ILE A 459 -6.06 -16.35 -7.68
CA ILE A 459 -5.05 -15.34 -8.12
C ILE A 459 -3.85 -15.38 -7.17
N ARG A 460 -4.10 -15.33 -5.85
CA ARG A 460 -3.06 -15.38 -4.81
C ARG A 460 -2.17 -16.61 -4.98
N LEU A 461 -2.77 -17.78 -5.20
CA LEU A 461 -2.02 -19.02 -5.44
C LEU A 461 -1.16 -18.94 -6.72
N ALA A 462 -1.70 -18.42 -7.82
CA ALA A 462 -0.97 -18.29 -9.07
C ALA A 462 0.22 -17.31 -8.93
N LEU A 463 0.03 -16.18 -8.27
CA LEU A 463 1.12 -15.21 -8.06
C LEU A 463 2.18 -15.72 -7.08
N ASP A 464 1.78 -16.38 -6.00
CA ASP A 464 2.74 -16.97 -5.04
C ASP A 464 3.63 -18.04 -5.70
N SER A 465 3.08 -18.80 -6.65
CA SER A 465 3.83 -19.86 -7.34
C SER A 465 4.84 -19.38 -8.36
N ALA A 466 4.68 -18.15 -8.91
CA ALA A 466 5.46 -17.70 -10.06
C ALA A 466 6.08 -16.30 -9.91
N CYS A 467 5.52 -15.44 -9.06
CA CYS A 467 5.85 -14.03 -9.03
C CYS A 467 6.65 -13.59 -7.79
N LEU A 468 6.85 -14.48 -6.81
CA LEU A 468 7.87 -14.33 -5.78
C LEU A 468 9.27 -14.60 -6.38
N ALA A 469 10.33 -14.58 -5.58
CA ALA A 469 11.68 -14.84 -6.09
C ALA A 469 12.10 -16.32 -5.87
N PRO A 470 12.91 -16.91 -6.78
CA PRO A 470 13.24 -16.39 -8.11
C PRO A 470 12.13 -16.64 -9.13
N ARG A 471 12.01 -15.78 -10.13
CA ARG A 471 11.04 -15.90 -11.23
C ARG A 471 11.68 -16.59 -12.44
N CYS A 472 10.90 -17.34 -13.22
CA CYS A 472 11.32 -17.82 -14.53
C CYS A 472 10.18 -17.73 -15.55
N GLU A 473 10.51 -17.72 -16.85
CA GLU A 473 9.51 -17.61 -17.92
C GLU A 473 8.50 -18.76 -17.88
N HIS A 474 8.95 -19.97 -17.62
CA HIS A 474 8.08 -21.15 -17.54
C HIS A 474 6.95 -20.95 -16.54
N ASP A 475 7.28 -20.53 -15.30
CA ASP A 475 6.31 -20.37 -14.21
C ASP A 475 5.41 -19.14 -14.44
N LEU A 476 5.97 -18.04 -14.96
CA LEU A 476 5.19 -16.85 -15.32
C LEU A 476 4.16 -17.15 -16.41
N VAL A 477 4.50 -17.96 -17.44
CA VAL A 477 3.56 -18.40 -18.48
C VAL A 477 2.48 -19.31 -17.89
N ALA A 478 2.82 -20.22 -16.98
CA ALA A 478 1.88 -21.10 -16.32
C ALA A 478 0.87 -20.30 -15.46
N ALA A 479 1.37 -19.33 -14.71
CA ALA A 479 0.52 -18.43 -13.90
C ALA A 479 -0.39 -17.57 -14.80
N GLN A 480 0.13 -16.98 -15.88
CA GLN A 480 -0.67 -16.22 -16.85
C GLN A 480 -1.78 -17.07 -17.46
N SER A 481 -1.48 -18.31 -17.83
CA SER A 481 -2.46 -19.25 -18.36
C SER A 481 -3.55 -19.57 -17.32
N SER A 482 -3.15 -19.74 -16.06
CA SER A 482 -4.08 -19.98 -14.94
C SER A 482 -5.02 -18.78 -14.73
N LEU A 483 -4.49 -17.55 -14.74
CA LEU A 483 -5.32 -16.34 -14.63
C LEU A 483 -6.29 -16.19 -15.80
N HIS A 484 -5.87 -16.54 -17.03
CA HIS A 484 -6.74 -16.51 -18.19
C HIS A 484 -7.89 -17.53 -18.09
N LEU A 485 -7.61 -18.74 -17.61
CA LEU A 485 -8.65 -19.75 -17.37
C LEU A 485 -9.66 -19.33 -16.30
N ILE A 486 -9.21 -18.62 -15.25
CA ILE A 486 -10.11 -18.08 -14.22
C ILE A 486 -11.03 -17.01 -14.84
N ASP A 487 -10.48 -16.08 -15.62
CA ASP A 487 -11.26 -15.02 -16.29
C ASP A 487 -12.31 -15.61 -17.25
N GLU A 488 -11.91 -16.57 -18.10
CA GLU A 488 -12.85 -17.29 -18.96
C GLU A 488 -13.93 -18.03 -18.18
N ALA A 489 -13.58 -18.66 -17.05
CA ALA A 489 -14.56 -19.38 -16.23
C ALA A 489 -15.59 -18.42 -15.62
N ILE A 490 -15.14 -17.23 -15.15
CA ILE A 490 -16.03 -16.17 -14.67
C ILE A 490 -16.95 -15.70 -15.80
N ALA A 491 -16.41 -15.45 -16.99
CA ALA A 491 -17.20 -15.02 -18.16
C ALA A 491 -18.25 -16.06 -18.58
N ARG A 492 -17.86 -17.34 -18.66
CA ARG A 492 -18.76 -18.44 -19.08
C ARG A 492 -19.87 -18.77 -18.08
N THR A 493 -19.65 -18.50 -16.80
CA THR A 493 -20.61 -18.78 -15.73
C THR A 493 -21.43 -17.57 -15.33
N ALA A 494 -21.33 -16.47 -16.06
CA ALA A 494 -22.09 -15.27 -15.79
C ALA A 494 -23.59 -15.50 -15.97
N LEU A 495 -24.35 -15.15 -14.94
CA LEU A 495 -25.81 -15.28 -14.89
C LEU A 495 -26.44 -13.94 -14.54
N PRO A 496 -27.63 -13.64 -15.07
CA PRO A 496 -28.40 -12.46 -14.67
C PRO A 496 -28.62 -12.43 -13.16
N THR A 497 -28.43 -11.26 -12.55
CA THR A 497 -28.62 -11.08 -11.11
C THR A 497 -29.04 -9.67 -10.77
N GLN A 498 -29.69 -9.54 -9.60
CA GLN A 498 -29.97 -8.28 -8.93
C GLN A 498 -29.25 -8.18 -7.58
N ASP A 499 -28.45 -9.19 -7.24
CA ASP A 499 -27.66 -9.24 -6.01
C ASP A 499 -26.44 -8.31 -6.15
N ALA A 500 -26.49 -7.18 -5.45
CA ALA A 500 -25.43 -6.16 -5.48
C ALA A 500 -24.08 -6.69 -5.02
N ARG A 501 -24.05 -7.57 -4.00
CA ARG A 501 -22.82 -8.21 -3.50
C ARG A 501 -22.21 -9.11 -4.57
N ALA A 502 -23.01 -9.94 -5.23
CA ALA A 502 -22.54 -10.82 -6.30
C ALA A 502 -22.04 -10.01 -7.52
N ILE A 503 -22.68 -8.88 -7.83
CA ILE A 503 -22.21 -7.94 -8.85
C ILE A 503 -20.85 -7.38 -8.45
N PHE A 504 -20.72 -6.85 -7.22
CA PHE A 504 -19.49 -6.28 -6.71
C PHE A 504 -18.34 -7.29 -6.73
N GLN A 505 -18.54 -8.50 -6.19
CA GLN A 505 -17.54 -9.58 -6.22
C GLN A 505 -17.08 -9.91 -7.64
N THR A 506 -17.97 -9.81 -8.63
CA THR A 506 -17.59 -10.04 -10.03
C THR A 506 -16.75 -8.89 -10.59
N LEU A 507 -17.05 -7.65 -10.23
CA LEU A 507 -16.25 -6.47 -10.60
C LEU A 507 -14.85 -6.52 -9.97
N GLU A 508 -14.80 -6.79 -8.68
CA GLU A 508 -13.57 -6.93 -7.90
C GLU A 508 -12.66 -8.05 -8.48
N ALA A 509 -13.23 -9.25 -8.71
CA ALA A 509 -12.51 -10.37 -9.30
C ALA A 509 -11.91 -10.02 -10.67
N LYS A 510 -12.67 -9.36 -11.54
CA LYS A 510 -12.19 -8.93 -12.86
C LYS A 510 -11.09 -7.88 -12.76
N ALA A 511 -11.21 -6.92 -11.85
CA ALA A 511 -10.18 -5.90 -11.64
C ALA A 511 -8.89 -6.53 -11.10
N ALA A 512 -8.99 -7.41 -10.10
CA ALA A 512 -7.85 -8.15 -9.56
C ALA A 512 -7.14 -9.00 -10.63
N LEU A 513 -7.91 -9.73 -11.46
CA LEU A 513 -7.38 -10.49 -12.59
C LEU A 513 -6.66 -9.59 -13.60
N ALA A 514 -7.26 -8.47 -13.99
CA ALA A 514 -6.66 -7.54 -14.94
C ALA A 514 -5.34 -6.98 -14.41
N THR A 515 -5.27 -6.58 -13.14
CA THR A 515 -4.03 -6.10 -12.53
C THR A 515 -2.97 -7.21 -12.44
N ALA A 516 -3.35 -8.42 -12.00
CA ALA A 516 -2.42 -9.55 -11.92
C ALA A 516 -1.85 -9.94 -13.30
N GLN A 517 -2.67 -9.90 -14.33
CA GLN A 517 -2.24 -10.15 -15.72
C GLN A 517 -1.22 -9.10 -16.19
N GLU A 518 -1.47 -7.80 -15.91
CA GLU A 518 -0.53 -6.73 -16.22
C GLU A 518 0.81 -6.86 -15.49
N MET A 519 0.77 -7.28 -14.21
CA MET A 519 1.98 -7.55 -13.44
C MET A 519 2.80 -8.68 -14.06
N ILE A 520 2.18 -9.82 -14.38
CA ILE A 520 2.87 -10.94 -15.04
C ILE A 520 3.41 -10.52 -16.40
N GLU A 521 2.64 -9.78 -17.18
CA GLU A 521 3.09 -9.29 -18.48
C GLU A 521 4.30 -8.35 -18.37
N ALA A 522 4.33 -7.48 -17.36
CA ALA A 522 5.49 -6.63 -17.07
C ALA A 522 6.71 -7.48 -16.65
N MET A 523 6.50 -8.49 -15.77
CA MET A 523 7.55 -9.43 -15.35
C MET A 523 8.12 -10.26 -16.50
N ARG A 524 7.29 -10.67 -17.46
CA ARG A 524 7.70 -11.42 -18.64
C ARG A 524 8.44 -10.56 -19.66
N ARG A 525 8.02 -9.30 -19.81
CA ARG A 525 8.69 -8.33 -20.70
C ARG A 525 10.11 -8.03 -20.27
N ARG A 526 10.36 -7.95 -18.97
CA ARG A 526 11.70 -7.75 -18.40
C ARG A 526 12.41 -9.09 -18.29
N ARG A 527 13.33 -9.35 -19.22
CA ARG A 527 14.10 -10.60 -19.27
C ARG A 527 15.29 -10.60 -18.33
N GLU A 528 15.88 -9.43 -18.09
CA GLU A 528 17.00 -9.24 -17.17
C GLU A 528 16.54 -9.08 -15.72
N SER A 529 17.34 -9.55 -14.77
CA SER A 529 17.17 -9.25 -13.35
C SER A 529 17.51 -7.79 -13.08
N ALA A 530 16.69 -7.11 -12.27
CA ALA A 530 16.92 -5.74 -11.85
C ALA A 530 16.25 -5.49 -10.49
N GLY A 531 17.02 -5.07 -9.48
CA GLY A 531 16.50 -4.81 -8.14
C GLY A 531 15.65 -5.96 -7.59
N SER A 532 14.41 -5.68 -7.23
CA SER A 532 13.46 -6.66 -6.69
C SER A 532 12.89 -7.64 -7.75
N HIS A 533 13.16 -7.43 -9.04
CA HIS A 533 12.83 -8.38 -10.09
C HIS A 533 13.96 -9.38 -10.27
N ILE A 534 13.88 -10.51 -9.57
CA ILE A 534 14.91 -11.55 -9.51
C ILE A 534 14.50 -12.71 -10.43
N ARG A 535 15.26 -12.95 -11.49
CA ARG A 535 15.03 -14.06 -12.43
C ARG A 535 16.11 -15.14 -12.31
N SER A 536 15.70 -16.41 -12.37
CA SER A 536 16.63 -17.55 -12.42
C SER A 536 17.04 -17.93 -13.84
N ASP A 537 16.33 -17.41 -14.85
CA ASP A 537 16.53 -17.63 -16.28
C ASP A 537 16.93 -16.33 -17.02
N ALA A 538 17.49 -15.36 -16.30
CA ALA A 538 18.09 -14.17 -16.90
C ALA A 538 19.34 -14.54 -17.70
N ASP A 539 19.53 -13.90 -18.88
CA ASP A 539 20.69 -14.10 -19.74
C ASP A 539 21.98 -13.51 -19.13
#